data_3ccbbce7c9a62b9395661951762dbc5e
#
_entry.id   3ccbbce7c9a62b9395661951762dbc5e
#
_cell.length_a   1.000
_cell.length_b   1.000
_cell.length_c   1.000
_cell.angle_alpha   90.00
_cell.angle_beta   90.00
_cell.angle_gamma   90.00
#
_symmetry.space_group_name_H-M   'P 1'
#
loop_
_entity.id
_entity.type
_entity.pdbx_description
1 polymer ?
#
loop_
_entity_poly.entity_id
_entity_poly.type
_entity_poly.pdbx_seq_one_letter_code
_entity_poly.pdbx_strand_id
1 'polypeptide(L)'
;IIVLASGRPTAGIFKEAKELTLDQVGGYLLSFNGARVLDYKTNEVVYEQTLSSKVAHEMYDRAKVFGLSPLTYNATEIITEDIGDHWIQLESFTTKMNIKHVQDFKKEVNFDVNKVLITGEPAYVAQILDEFKAPYEGKMSIYRSDPYFIECMANGIDKAASLDVLC
;
A
#
# COMPACT_ATOMS: atom_id res chain seq x y z
N ILE A 1 3.24 -25.59 3.26
CA ILE A 1 2.66 -24.39 2.63
C ILE A 1 3.77 -23.35 2.52
N ILE A 2 3.97 -22.78 1.32
CA ILE A 2 4.92 -21.69 1.09
C ILE A 2 4.14 -20.39 1.12
N VAL A 3 4.62 -19.39 1.86
CA VAL A 3 4.05 -18.05 1.92
C VAL A 3 5.14 -17.03 1.67
N LEU A 4 4.98 -16.20 0.63
CA LEU A 4 5.84 -15.04 0.36
C LEU A 4 5.19 -13.81 0.97
N ALA A 5 5.78 -13.28 2.05
CA ALA A 5 5.25 -12.17 2.80
C ALA A 5 6.04 -10.87 2.57
N SER A 6 5.34 -9.77 2.26
CA SER A 6 5.95 -8.47 1.97
C SER A 6 5.04 -7.30 2.36
N GLY A 7 5.67 -6.14 2.61
CA GLY A 7 4.98 -4.85 2.69
C GLY A 7 4.62 -4.24 1.32
N ARG A 8 5.20 -4.79 0.24
CA ARG A 8 4.95 -4.31 -1.13
C ARG A 8 3.53 -4.64 -1.59
N PRO A 9 3.01 -3.91 -2.61
CA PRO A 9 1.83 -4.30 -3.37
C PRO A 9 1.96 -5.70 -3.97
N THR A 10 0.84 -6.37 -4.22
CA THR A 10 0.84 -7.74 -4.75
C THR A 10 1.63 -7.86 -6.07
N ALA A 11 1.42 -6.93 -7.00
CA ALA A 11 2.18 -6.91 -8.26
C ALA A 11 3.69 -6.73 -8.06
N GLY A 12 4.08 -6.01 -7.00
CA GLY A 12 5.49 -5.75 -6.66
C GLY A 12 6.26 -6.96 -6.12
N ILE A 13 5.61 -8.11 -5.94
CA ILE A 13 6.23 -9.38 -5.48
C ILE A 13 6.03 -10.55 -6.44
N PHE A 14 5.43 -10.32 -7.61
CA PHE A 14 5.20 -11.38 -8.59
C PHE A 14 6.49 -11.96 -9.16
N LYS A 15 7.52 -11.15 -9.29
CA LYS A 15 8.82 -11.64 -9.77
C LYS A 15 9.40 -12.67 -8.82
N GLU A 16 9.45 -12.36 -7.54
CA GLU A 16 9.94 -13.24 -6.49
C GLU A 16 9.09 -14.51 -6.37
N ALA A 17 7.77 -14.39 -6.50
CA ALA A 17 6.86 -15.54 -6.52
C ALA A 17 7.15 -16.50 -7.68
N LYS A 18 7.44 -15.95 -8.86
CA LYS A 18 7.81 -16.74 -10.04
C LYS A 18 9.19 -17.39 -9.89
N GLU A 19 10.17 -16.69 -9.33
CA GLU A 19 11.49 -17.26 -9.04
C GLU A 19 11.41 -18.42 -8.06
N LEU A 20 10.45 -18.38 -7.12
CA LEU A 20 10.15 -19.48 -6.19
C LEU A 20 9.26 -20.57 -6.81
N THR A 21 8.91 -20.47 -8.09
CA THR A 21 8.06 -21.42 -8.81
C THR A 21 6.69 -21.67 -8.16
N LEU A 22 6.12 -20.65 -7.49
CA LEU A 22 4.84 -20.79 -6.78
C LEU A 22 3.67 -21.10 -7.72
N ASP A 23 3.79 -20.79 -9.00
CA ASP A 23 2.86 -21.20 -10.05
C ASP A 23 2.80 -22.72 -10.26
N GLN A 24 3.89 -23.43 -9.94
CA GLN A 24 4.01 -24.87 -10.09
C GLN A 24 3.74 -25.61 -8.77
N VAL A 25 4.43 -25.19 -7.70
CA VAL A 25 4.36 -25.88 -6.41
C VAL A 25 3.18 -25.45 -5.54
N GLY A 26 2.54 -24.34 -5.88
CA GLY A 26 1.51 -23.70 -5.06
C GLY A 26 2.10 -22.87 -3.92
N GLY A 27 1.33 -21.90 -3.45
CA GLY A 27 1.72 -21.03 -2.34
C GLY A 27 0.91 -19.76 -2.31
N TYR A 28 1.13 -18.95 -1.28
CA TYR A 28 0.37 -17.74 -1.03
C TYR A 28 1.27 -16.51 -1.08
N LEU A 29 0.70 -15.40 -1.59
CA LEU A 29 1.31 -14.08 -1.52
C LEU A 29 0.59 -13.28 -0.44
N LEU A 30 1.32 -12.93 0.60
CA LEU A 30 0.88 -12.02 1.65
C LEU A 30 1.49 -10.65 1.36
N SER A 31 0.69 -9.73 0.84
CA SER A 31 1.09 -8.40 0.38
C SER A 31 0.50 -7.29 1.25
N PHE A 32 0.95 -6.06 1.06
CA PHE A 32 0.50 -4.90 1.85
C PHE A 32 0.56 -5.15 3.36
N ASN A 33 1.68 -5.69 3.88
CA ASN A 33 1.88 -6.04 5.30
C ASN A 33 0.83 -7.02 5.88
N GLY A 34 0.13 -7.78 5.04
CA GLY A 34 -0.93 -8.69 5.43
C GLY A 34 -2.34 -8.20 5.11
N ALA A 35 -2.50 -7.01 4.52
CA ALA A 35 -3.82 -6.54 4.10
C ALA A 35 -4.44 -7.39 2.98
N ARG A 36 -3.63 -8.16 2.26
CA ARG A 36 -4.11 -9.04 1.20
C ARG A 36 -3.34 -10.35 1.16
N VAL A 37 -4.07 -11.46 1.09
CA VAL A 37 -3.55 -12.81 0.89
C VAL A 37 -4.14 -13.37 -0.39
N LEU A 38 -3.28 -13.75 -1.33
CA LEU A 38 -3.62 -14.31 -2.63
C LEU A 38 -3.08 -15.73 -2.74
N ASP A 39 -3.91 -16.70 -3.12
CA ASP A 39 -3.43 -17.97 -3.64
C ASP A 39 -2.83 -17.74 -5.04
N TYR A 40 -1.52 -17.93 -5.15
CA TYR A 40 -0.81 -17.59 -6.38
C TYR A 40 -1.13 -18.53 -7.55
N LYS A 41 -1.51 -19.77 -7.25
CA LYS A 41 -1.83 -20.76 -8.28
C LYS A 41 -3.22 -20.59 -8.88
N THR A 42 -4.20 -20.29 -8.03
CA THR A 42 -5.60 -20.09 -8.46
C THR A 42 -5.91 -18.63 -8.77
N ASN A 43 -5.05 -17.70 -8.33
CA ASN A 43 -5.27 -16.25 -8.36
C ASN A 43 -6.50 -15.82 -7.54
N GLU A 44 -6.89 -16.61 -6.55
CA GLU A 44 -8.00 -16.33 -5.65
C GLU A 44 -7.52 -15.47 -4.47
N VAL A 45 -8.28 -14.41 -4.16
CA VAL A 45 -8.06 -13.60 -2.95
C VAL A 45 -8.68 -14.33 -1.77
N VAL A 46 -7.83 -14.88 -0.89
CA VAL A 46 -8.24 -15.64 0.30
C VAL A 46 -8.62 -14.72 1.45
N TYR A 47 -7.95 -13.58 1.54
CA TYR A 47 -8.19 -12.58 2.57
C TYR A 47 -7.86 -11.19 2.03
N GLU A 48 -8.70 -10.22 2.37
CA GLU A 48 -8.43 -8.82 2.03
C GLU A 48 -9.04 -7.87 3.06
N GLN A 49 -8.27 -6.85 3.41
CA GLN A 49 -8.71 -5.75 4.24
C GLN A 49 -8.33 -4.43 3.56
N THR A 50 -9.31 -3.55 3.41
CA THR A 50 -9.18 -2.33 2.62
C THR A 50 -9.61 -1.09 3.40
N LEU A 51 -9.19 0.06 2.90
CA LEU A 51 -9.79 1.36 3.18
C LEU A 51 -10.82 1.66 2.10
N SER A 52 -11.98 2.18 2.48
CA SER A 52 -12.94 2.66 1.47
C SER A 52 -12.35 3.82 0.64
N SER A 53 -12.86 3.99 -0.57
CA SER A 53 -12.48 5.15 -1.41
C SER A 53 -12.67 6.48 -0.69
N LYS A 54 -13.71 6.61 0.13
CA LYS A 54 -13.95 7.80 0.96
C LYS A 54 -12.78 8.08 1.92
N VAL A 55 -12.29 7.05 2.61
CA VAL A 55 -11.13 7.19 3.52
C VAL A 55 -9.86 7.48 2.73
N ALA A 56 -9.68 6.87 1.55
CA ALA A 56 -8.55 7.19 0.68
C ALA A 56 -8.55 8.67 0.26
N HIS A 57 -9.74 9.23 -0.03
CA HIS A 57 -9.89 10.65 -0.33
C HIS A 57 -9.60 11.55 0.87
N GLU A 58 -9.99 11.14 2.09
CA GLU A 58 -9.64 11.87 3.32
C GLU A 58 -8.11 11.91 3.53
N MET A 59 -7.41 10.79 3.27
CA MET A 59 -5.95 10.74 3.35
C MET A 59 -5.27 11.60 2.29
N TYR A 60 -5.82 11.60 1.09
CA TYR A 60 -5.38 12.50 0.01
C TYR A 60 -5.50 13.97 0.43
N ASP A 61 -6.68 14.41 0.90
CA ASP A 61 -6.90 15.79 1.34
C ASP A 61 -5.95 16.19 2.46
N ARG A 62 -5.79 15.28 3.43
CA ARG A 62 -4.88 15.52 4.54
C ARG A 62 -3.43 15.65 4.09
N ALA A 63 -2.97 14.79 3.20
CA ALA A 63 -1.63 14.89 2.61
C ALA A 63 -1.41 16.26 1.95
N LYS A 64 -2.38 16.73 1.15
CA LYS A 64 -2.30 18.02 0.48
C LYS A 64 -2.27 19.21 1.47
N VAL A 65 -3.01 19.14 2.58
CA VAL A 65 -2.95 20.16 3.65
C VAL A 65 -1.54 20.28 4.23
N PHE A 66 -0.83 19.16 4.39
CA PHE A 66 0.56 19.13 4.86
C PHE A 66 1.59 19.34 3.75
N GLY A 67 1.18 19.60 2.50
CA GLY A 67 2.09 19.78 1.38
C GLY A 67 2.84 18.51 0.97
N LEU A 68 2.25 17.34 1.23
CA LEU A 68 2.80 16.03 0.93
C LEU A 68 2.17 15.45 -0.35
N SER A 69 2.85 14.45 -0.94
CA SER A 69 2.42 13.79 -2.17
C SER A 69 1.79 12.43 -1.90
N PRO A 70 0.48 12.26 -2.06
CA PRO A 70 -0.21 10.98 -1.89
C PRO A 70 -0.16 10.12 -3.15
N LEU A 71 -0.11 8.81 -2.92
CA LEU A 71 -0.31 7.78 -3.94
C LEU A 71 -1.13 6.61 -3.38
N THR A 72 -1.72 5.85 -4.27
CA THR A 72 -2.30 4.54 -3.98
C THR A 72 -2.03 3.59 -5.15
N TYR A 73 -2.63 2.41 -5.12
CA TYR A 73 -2.39 1.37 -6.11
C TYR A 73 -3.70 0.81 -6.64
N ASN A 74 -3.72 0.47 -7.92
CA ASN A 74 -4.64 -0.53 -8.45
C ASN A 74 -3.92 -1.88 -8.55
N ALA A 75 -4.47 -2.83 -9.30
CA ALA A 75 -3.87 -4.16 -9.44
C ALA A 75 -2.46 -4.17 -10.05
N THR A 76 -2.11 -3.17 -10.86
CA THR A 76 -0.90 -3.17 -11.69
C THR A 76 -0.08 -1.88 -11.64
N GLU A 77 -0.66 -0.78 -11.16
CA GLU A 77 -0.06 0.56 -11.27
C GLU A 77 -0.12 1.34 -9.96
N ILE A 78 0.81 2.26 -9.80
CA ILE A 78 0.78 3.32 -8.80
C ILE A 78 -0.04 4.48 -9.36
N ILE A 79 -1.03 4.96 -8.61
CA ILE A 79 -1.89 6.08 -8.99
C ILE A 79 -1.50 7.32 -8.21
N THR A 80 -1.16 8.41 -8.89
CA THR A 80 -0.81 9.68 -8.28
C THR A 80 -1.02 10.87 -9.23
N GLU A 81 -1.19 12.07 -8.67
CA GLU A 81 -1.11 13.34 -9.41
C GLU A 81 0.34 13.88 -9.47
N ASP A 82 1.19 13.44 -8.53
CA ASP A 82 2.51 14.03 -8.29
C ASP A 82 3.63 13.20 -8.95
N ILE A 83 3.54 12.99 -10.26
CA ILE A 83 4.49 12.15 -11.02
C ILE A 83 5.96 12.63 -10.90
N GLY A 84 6.19 13.90 -10.61
CA GLY A 84 7.52 14.47 -10.44
C GLY A 84 8.13 14.26 -9.04
N ASP A 85 7.40 13.70 -8.10
CA ASP A 85 7.89 13.44 -6.75
C ASP A 85 8.97 12.36 -6.76
N HIS A 86 10.13 12.67 -6.16
CA HIS A 86 11.29 11.78 -6.15
C HIS A 86 11.00 10.45 -5.44
N TRP A 87 10.27 10.48 -4.34
CA TRP A 87 9.97 9.29 -3.54
C TRP A 87 8.93 8.40 -4.20
N ILE A 88 8.00 8.98 -4.97
CA ILE A 88 7.06 8.22 -5.81
C ILE A 88 7.81 7.50 -6.95
N GLN A 89 8.79 8.16 -7.56
CA GLN A 89 9.66 7.52 -8.54
C GLN A 89 10.48 6.38 -7.93
N LEU A 90 10.95 6.56 -6.69
CA LEU A 90 11.65 5.50 -5.95
C LEU A 90 10.74 4.31 -5.67
N GLU A 91 9.49 4.54 -5.26
CA GLU A 91 8.49 3.49 -5.05
C GLU A 91 8.23 2.70 -6.34
N SER A 92 8.06 3.38 -7.46
CA SER A 92 7.91 2.74 -8.78
C SER A 92 9.12 1.88 -9.12
N PHE A 93 10.32 2.38 -8.93
CA PHE A 93 11.56 1.63 -9.16
C PHE A 93 11.67 0.39 -8.26
N THR A 94 11.35 0.54 -6.98
CA THR A 94 11.46 -0.52 -5.96
C THR A 94 10.43 -1.62 -6.16
N THR A 95 9.19 -1.25 -6.47
CA THR A 95 8.07 -2.20 -6.68
C THR A 95 8.02 -2.76 -8.10
N LYS A 96 8.73 -2.15 -9.04
CA LYS A 96 8.66 -2.43 -10.50
C LYS A 96 7.25 -2.18 -11.08
N MET A 97 6.47 -1.33 -10.43
CA MET A 97 5.14 -0.94 -10.89
C MET A 97 5.22 0.38 -11.68
N ASN A 98 4.49 0.47 -12.77
CA ASN A 98 4.36 1.70 -13.53
C ASN A 98 3.54 2.74 -12.77
N ILE A 99 3.81 4.02 -13.04
CA ILE A 99 3.02 5.12 -12.50
C ILE A 99 1.91 5.47 -13.48
N LYS A 100 0.68 5.46 -13.01
CA LYS A 100 -0.47 6.05 -13.67
C LYS A 100 -0.63 7.47 -13.18
N HIS A 101 -0.17 8.44 -13.97
CA HIS A 101 -0.39 9.86 -13.70
C HIS A 101 -1.85 10.23 -13.96
N VAL A 102 -2.51 10.83 -12.97
CA VAL A 102 -3.91 11.23 -13.05
C VAL A 102 -4.05 12.74 -12.80
N GLN A 103 -5.10 13.34 -13.35
CA GLN A 103 -5.40 14.77 -13.17
C GLN A 103 -6.26 15.03 -11.93
N ASP A 104 -6.97 14.01 -11.46
CA ASP A 104 -7.88 14.08 -10.32
C ASP A 104 -7.87 12.71 -9.62
N PHE A 105 -7.13 12.67 -8.51
CA PHE A 105 -6.97 11.45 -7.71
C PHE A 105 -8.31 10.91 -7.21
N LYS A 106 -9.19 11.79 -6.73
CA LYS A 106 -10.47 11.37 -6.15
C LYS A 106 -11.44 10.82 -7.19
N LYS A 107 -11.39 11.34 -8.41
CA LYS A 107 -12.19 10.83 -9.50
C LYS A 107 -11.70 9.48 -9.99
N GLU A 108 -10.40 9.29 -10.02
CA GLU A 108 -9.79 8.02 -10.45
C GLU A 108 -9.93 6.93 -9.38
N VAL A 109 -9.69 7.26 -8.11
CA VAL A 109 -9.74 6.31 -6.99
C VAL A 109 -11.19 6.24 -6.46
N ASN A 110 -12.04 5.55 -7.19
CA ASN A 110 -13.45 5.31 -6.85
C ASN A 110 -13.70 3.87 -6.39
N PHE A 111 -12.68 3.19 -5.91
CA PHE A 111 -12.67 1.81 -5.42
C PHE A 111 -11.94 1.74 -4.08
N ASP A 112 -12.15 0.64 -3.35
CA ASP A 112 -11.47 0.38 -2.09
C ASP A 112 -9.99 0.03 -2.31
N VAL A 113 -9.11 0.54 -1.46
CA VAL A 113 -7.66 0.41 -1.60
C VAL A 113 -7.03 -0.30 -0.39
N ASN A 114 -5.97 -1.07 -0.60
CA ASN A 114 -5.28 -1.75 0.50
C ASN A 114 -4.45 -0.77 1.35
N LYS A 115 -3.89 0.27 0.75
CA LYS A 115 -3.22 1.36 1.46
C LYS A 115 -3.18 2.65 0.66
N VAL A 116 -3.05 3.77 1.37
CA VAL A 116 -2.57 5.04 0.82
C VAL A 116 -1.16 5.26 1.35
N LEU A 117 -0.22 5.55 0.45
CA LEU A 117 1.15 5.91 0.77
C LEU A 117 1.33 7.41 0.54
N ILE A 118 1.97 8.08 1.47
CA ILE A 118 2.18 9.53 1.42
C ILE A 118 3.68 9.78 1.51
N THR A 119 4.20 10.64 0.64
CA THR A 119 5.63 10.89 0.53
C THR A 119 5.98 12.32 0.89
N GLY A 120 7.18 12.52 1.41
CA GLY A 120 7.72 13.83 1.71
C GLY A 120 9.17 13.79 2.20
N GLU A 121 9.75 14.96 2.38
CA GLU A 121 11.11 15.07 2.90
C GLU A 121 11.24 14.43 4.29
N PRO A 122 12.25 13.58 4.53
CA PRO A 122 12.36 12.77 5.74
C PRO A 122 12.29 13.55 7.05
N ALA A 123 12.95 14.70 7.14
CA ALA A 123 12.93 15.54 8.34
C ALA A 123 11.52 16.12 8.59
N TYR A 124 10.83 16.53 7.53
CA TYR A 124 9.48 17.07 7.62
C TYR A 124 8.47 15.97 8.00
N VAL A 125 8.54 14.81 7.35
CA VAL A 125 7.71 13.64 7.69
C VAL A 125 7.85 13.27 9.16
N ALA A 126 9.09 13.25 9.69
CA ALA A 126 9.33 12.97 11.11
C ALA A 126 8.70 14.02 12.02
N GLN A 127 8.76 15.30 11.63
CA GLN A 127 8.22 16.41 12.42
C GLN A 127 6.70 16.38 12.52
N ILE A 128 6.00 16.05 11.42
CA ILE A 128 4.53 16.22 11.34
C ILE A 128 3.76 14.94 11.65
N LEU A 129 4.42 13.79 11.77
CA LEU A 129 3.76 12.49 11.85
C LEU A 129 2.71 12.38 12.96
N ASP A 130 3.04 12.87 14.17
CA ASP A 130 2.11 12.79 15.30
C ASP A 130 0.88 13.67 15.09
N GLU A 131 1.05 14.88 14.56
CA GLU A 131 -0.05 15.76 14.19
C GLU A 131 -0.87 15.16 13.04
N PHE A 132 -0.18 14.56 12.07
CA PHE A 132 -0.84 13.93 10.92
C PHE A 132 -1.76 12.78 11.34
N LYS A 133 -1.31 11.88 12.22
CA LYS A 133 -2.06 10.68 12.61
C LYS A 133 -3.12 10.92 13.70
N ALA A 134 -2.98 11.96 14.52
CA ALA A 134 -3.79 12.16 15.73
C ALA A 134 -5.32 12.02 15.55
N PRO A 135 -5.97 12.58 14.49
CA PRO A 135 -7.41 12.43 14.29
C PRO A 135 -7.87 11.00 13.99
N TYR A 136 -6.93 10.12 13.66
CA TYR A 136 -7.20 8.74 13.20
C TYR A 136 -6.78 7.67 14.19
N GLU A 137 -6.31 8.05 15.38
CA GLU A 137 -5.95 7.10 16.43
C GLU A 137 -7.12 6.16 16.75
N GLY A 138 -6.84 4.86 16.77
CA GLY A 138 -7.84 3.81 16.99
C GLY A 138 -8.79 3.53 15.81
N LYS A 139 -8.75 4.34 14.76
CA LYS A 139 -9.61 4.18 13.57
C LYS A 139 -8.90 3.52 12.40
N MET A 140 -7.62 3.79 12.24
CA MET A 140 -6.78 3.22 11.21
C MET A 140 -5.31 3.21 11.65
N SER A 141 -4.50 2.41 10.97
CA SER A 141 -3.06 2.35 11.16
C SER A 141 -2.38 3.42 10.31
N ILE A 142 -1.69 4.37 10.96
CA ILE A 142 -0.85 5.37 10.29
C ILE A 142 0.52 5.34 10.94
N TYR A 143 1.55 5.03 10.17
CA TYR A 143 2.92 4.94 10.66
C TYR A 143 3.94 5.25 9.57
N ARG A 144 5.16 5.56 9.98
CA ARG A 144 6.30 5.80 9.08
C ARG A 144 7.01 4.48 8.81
N SER A 145 6.88 3.96 7.59
CA SER A 145 7.55 2.72 7.16
C SER A 145 9.00 2.95 6.73
N ASP A 146 9.23 4.07 6.07
CA ASP A 146 10.54 4.57 5.67
C ASP A 146 10.67 6.04 6.08
N PRO A 147 11.88 6.62 6.11
CA PRO A 147 12.06 8.01 6.51
C PRO A 147 11.18 9.01 5.75
N TYR A 148 10.84 8.69 4.52
CA TYR A 148 10.10 9.53 3.57
C TYR A 148 8.67 9.03 3.28
N PHE A 149 8.22 7.94 3.93
CA PHE A 149 6.89 7.34 3.71
C PHE A 149 6.04 7.35 4.97
N ILE A 150 4.79 7.80 4.84
CA ILE A 150 3.70 7.55 5.79
C ILE A 150 2.74 6.54 5.14
N GLU A 151 2.57 5.39 5.77
CA GLU A 151 1.59 4.38 5.34
C GLU A 151 0.28 4.56 6.10
N CYS A 152 -0.83 4.61 5.36
CA CYS A 152 -2.19 4.67 5.89
C CYS A 152 -2.93 3.39 5.47
N MET A 153 -3.34 2.59 6.44
CA MET A 153 -3.96 1.28 6.25
C MET A 153 -5.14 1.09 7.20
N ALA A 154 -5.98 0.10 6.93
CA ALA A 154 -7.01 -0.31 7.88
C ALA A 154 -6.38 -0.77 9.20
N ASN A 155 -7.15 -0.66 10.29
CA ASN A 155 -6.66 -1.01 11.61
C ASN A 155 -6.47 -2.54 11.77
N GLY A 156 -5.49 -2.94 12.59
CA GLY A 156 -5.27 -4.36 12.92
C GLY A 156 -4.61 -5.19 11.82
N ILE A 157 -4.06 -4.55 10.77
CA ILE A 157 -3.28 -5.26 9.75
C ILE A 157 -1.88 -5.55 10.29
N ASP A 158 -1.55 -6.84 10.39
CA ASP A 158 -0.18 -7.30 10.59
C ASP A 158 0.03 -8.67 9.90
N LYS A 159 1.29 -8.99 9.65
CA LYS A 159 1.66 -10.24 8.93
C LYS A 159 1.29 -11.50 9.70
N ALA A 160 1.34 -11.46 11.04
CA ALA A 160 1.05 -12.62 11.88
C ALA A 160 -0.45 -12.92 11.88
N ALA A 161 -1.28 -11.91 12.12
CA ALA A 161 -2.74 -12.05 12.07
C ALA A 161 -3.25 -12.56 10.71
N SER A 162 -2.61 -12.13 9.63
CA SER A 162 -2.98 -12.57 8.27
C SER A 162 -2.54 -14.01 7.97
N LEU A 163 -1.47 -14.49 8.60
CA LEU A 163 -1.05 -15.89 8.49
C LEU A 163 -2.04 -16.85 9.19
N ASP A 164 -2.68 -16.41 10.27
CA ASP A 164 -3.69 -17.20 10.99
C ASP A 164 -4.90 -17.55 10.10
N VAL A 165 -5.16 -16.76 9.05
CA VAL A 165 -6.20 -17.05 8.06
C VAL A 165 -5.85 -18.28 7.20
N LEU A 166 -4.56 -18.61 7.09
CA LEU A 166 -4.05 -19.75 6.29
C LEU A 166 -3.87 -21.03 7.11
N CYS A 167 -4.04 -20.97 8.43
CA CYS A 167 -3.90 -22.11 9.35
C CYS A 167 -5.26 -22.62 9.83
#